data_d85dfcb21ceebcd7e324f4184a18bf0f
#
_entry.id   d85dfcb21ceebcd7e324f4184a18bf0f
#
_cell.length_a   1.000
_cell.length_b   1.000
_cell.length_c   1.000
_cell.angle_alpha   90.00
_cell.angle_beta   90.00
_cell.angle_gamma   90.00
#
_symmetry.space_group_name_H-M   'P 1'
#
loop_
_entity.id
_entity.type
_entity.pdbx_description
1 polymer ?
#
loop_
_entity_poly.entity_id
_entity_poly.type
_entity_poly.pdbx_seq_one_letter_code
_entity_poly.pdbx_strand_id
1 'polypeptide(L)'
;MTVTQAIVIVSAGLIAGIVNAMAGGGSLLTVALLTIFGDLPGLVANGTNRIGVAVQNIASVAGYRRGGISGLSRAIPVLIPIIIGSIFGSLVVSSLTSESFERVFGVLMLPILFLSLRPPKVSSVEITWRPATTYVVFFAIGIYGGAFQAGVGLILVVALA
;
A
#
# COMPACT_ATOMS: atom_id res chain seq x y z
N MET A 1 18.39 18.08 7.06
CA MET A 1 17.09 18.44 6.46
C MET A 1 16.83 19.92 6.69
N THR A 2 16.59 20.70 5.63
CA THR A 2 16.27 22.13 5.73
C THR A 2 14.78 22.34 6.04
N VAL A 3 14.41 23.53 6.54
CA VAL A 3 13.00 23.88 6.81
C VAL A 3 12.16 23.77 5.53
N THR A 4 12.71 24.18 4.39
CA THR A 4 12.05 24.07 3.08
C THR A 4 11.76 22.60 2.71
N GLN A 5 12.73 21.70 2.90
CA GLN A 5 12.54 20.27 2.67
C GLN A 5 11.45 19.69 3.58
N ALA A 6 11.42 20.10 4.85
CA ALA A 6 10.38 19.67 5.79
C ALA A 6 8.97 20.12 5.32
N ILE A 7 8.83 21.36 4.91
CA ILE A 7 7.55 21.89 4.40
C ILE A 7 7.10 21.12 3.14
N VAL A 8 8.01 20.87 2.21
CA VAL A 8 7.70 20.11 0.99
C VAL A 8 7.25 18.68 1.33
N ILE A 9 7.99 17.99 2.20
CA ILE A 9 7.65 16.62 2.61
C ILE A 9 6.29 16.57 3.30
N VAL A 10 6.01 17.49 4.22
CA VAL A 10 4.72 17.52 4.95
C VAL A 10 3.57 17.83 4.00
N SER A 11 3.69 18.85 3.16
CA SER A 11 2.63 19.27 2.23
C SER A 11 2.34 18.18 1.19
N ALA A 12 3.39 17.63 0.59
CA ALA A 12 3.26 16.55 -0.38
C ALA A 12 2.81 15.24 0.28
N GLY A 13 3.22 14.97 1.53
CA GLY A 13 2.76 13.85 2.32
C GLY A 13 1.25 13.90 2.62
N LEU A 14 0.71 15.10 2.89
CA LEU A 14 -0.73 15.29 3.07
C LEU A 14 -1.50 14.97 1.78
N ILE A 15 -1.04 15.47 0.65
CA ILE A 15 -1.65 15.18 -0.67
C ILE A 15 -1.55 13.70 -0.98
N ALA A 16 -0.36 13.10 -0.79
CA ALA A 16 -0.15 11.66 -0.99
C ALA A 16 -1.04 10.83 -0.07
N GLY A 17 -1.27 11.27 1.16
CA GLY A 17 -2.18 10.63 2.11
C GLY A 17 -3.63 10.61 1.63
N ILE A 18 -4.12 11.73 1.09
CA ILE A 18 -5.46 11.82 0.50
C ILE A 18 -5.58 10.87 -0.71
N VAL A 19 -4.61 10.92 -1.62
CA VAL A 19 -4.56 10.02 -2.80
C VAL A 19 -4.52 8.56 -2.35
N ASN A 20 -3.75 8.25 -1.31
CA ASN A 20 -3.65 6.89 -0.79
C ASN A 20 -4.98 6.39 -0.18
N ALA A 21 -5.70 7.26 0.52
CA ALA A 21 -7.00 6.92 1.09
C ALA A 21 -8.06 6.67 0.01
N MET A 22 -7.99 7.38 -1.11
CA MET A 22 -8.94 7.25 -2.22
C MET A 22 -8.63 6.10 -3.18
N ALA A 23 -7.36 5.90 -3.50
CA ALA A 23 -6.93 4.99 -4.58
C ALA A 23 -5.82 4.01 -4.18
N GLY A 24 -5.28 4.10 -2.95
CA GLY A 24 -4.22 3.20 -2.47
C GLY A 24 -2.84 3.38 -3.12
N GLY A 25 -2.67 4.41 -3.98
CA GLY A 25 -1.41 4.67 -4.70
C GLY A 25 -0.50 5.72 -4.06
N GLY A 26 -0.94 6.42 -3.02
CA GLY A 26 -0.19 7.53 -2.43
C GLY A 26 1.13 7.16 -1.77
N SER A 27 1.27 5.91 -1.32
CA SER A 27 2.53 5.41 -0.75
C SER A 27 3.70 5.46 -1.72
N LEU A 28 3.45 5.36 -3.03
CA LEU A 28 4.46 5.55 -4.08
C LEU A 28 5.09 6.94 -3.99
N LEU A 29 4.22 7.95 -3.92
CA LEU A 29 4.66 9.35 -3.83
C LEU A 29 5.39 9.61 -2.52
N THR A 30 4.89 9.08 -1.40
CA THR A 30 5.50 9.31 -0.09
C THR A 30 6.90 8.69 0.00
N VAL A 31 7.09 7.45 -0.46
CA VAL A 31 8.40 6.81 -0.45
C VAL A 31 9.37 7.56 -1.36
N ALA A 32 8.96 7.94 -2.57
CA ALA A 32 9.79 8.72 -3.49
C ALA A 32 10.18 10.09 -2.89
N LEU A 33 9.24 10.78 -2.25
CA LEU A 33 9.51 12.07 -1.60
C LEU A 33 10.50 11.94 -0.43
N LEU A 34 10.36 10.91 0.39
CA LEU A 34 11.28 10.64 1.50
C LEU A 34 12.67 10.29 0.99
N THR A 35 12.78 9.60 -0.13
CA THR A 35 14.08 9.25 -0.73
C THR A 35 14.72 10.47 -1.38
N ILE A 36 13.98 11.24 -2.19
CA ILE A 36 14.54 12.34 -2.99
C ILE A 36 14.77 13.60 -2.13
N PHE A 37 13.79 13.99 -1.33
CA PHE A 37 13.84 15.24 -0.54
C PHE A 37 14.24 15.00 0.92
N GLY A 38 14.01 13.81 1.45
CA GLY A 38 14.40 13.43 2.80
C GLY A 38 15.81 12.84 2.88
N ASP A 39 16.41 12.51 1.73
CA ASP A 39 17.73 11.87 1.63
C ASP A 39 17.80 10.55 2.44
N LEU A 40 16.68 9.81 2.46
CA LEU A 40 16.59 8.56 3.17
C LEU A 40 16.86 7.39 2.23
N PRO A 41 17.65 6.38 2.67
CA PRO A 41 17.75 5.12 1.93
C PRO A 41 16.37 4.50 1.70
N GLY A 42 16.14 3.88 0.54
CA GLY A 42 14.82 3.38 0.14
C GLY A 42 14.16 2.46 1.16
N LEU A 43 14.92 1.58 1.81
CA LEU A 43 14.42 0.73 2.91
C LEU A 43 13.92 1.54 4.11
N VAL A 44 14.65 2.58 4.49
CA VAL A 44 14.28 3.47 5.61
C VAL A 44 13.05 4.28 5.25
N ALA A 45 13.00 4.82 4.03
CA ALA A 45 11.85 5.56 3.49
C ALA A 45 10.59 4.67 3.48
N ASN A 46 10.69 3.43 3.02
CA ASN A 46 9.60 2.46 3.02
C ASN A 46 9.14 2.11 4.46
N GLY A 47 10.08 1.88 5.38
CA GLY A 47 9.77 1.63 6.79
C GLY A 47 9.07 2.82 7.47
N THR A 48 9.56 4.04 7.24
CA THR A 48 8.98 5.28 7.76
C THR A 48 7.56 5.49 7.22
N ASN A 49 7.36 5.26 5.92
CA ASN A 49 6.04 5.36 5.28
C ASN A 49 5.00 4.42 5.92
N ARG A 50 5.41 3.24 6.39
CA ARG A 50 4.50 2.27 7.04
C ARG A 50 3.82 2.84 8.28
N ILE A 51 4.53 3.61 9.08
CA ILE A 51 3.97 4.26 10.27
C ILE A 51 2.88 5.25 9.85
N GLY A 52 3.18 6.10 8.87
CA GLY A 52 2.21 7.06 8.33
C GLY A 52 0.95 6.38 7.78
N VAL A 53 1.12 5.33 6.98
CA VAL A 53 -0.01 4.56 6.41
C VAL A 53 -0.81 3.82 7.49
N ALA A 54 -0.17 3.31 8.54
CA ALA A 54 -0.87 2.68 9.65
C ALA A 54 -1.81 3.68 10.36
N VAL A 55 -1.31 4.87 10.69
CA VAL A 55 -2.11 5.96 11.28
C VAL A 55 -3.25 6.38 10.36
N GLN A 56 -2.94 6.56 9.06
CA GLN A 56 -3.93 6.89 8.04
C GLN A 56 -5.04 5.83 7.94
N ASN A 57 -4.70 4.54 7.93
CA ASN A 57 -5.67 3.46 7.84
C ASN A 57 -6.59 3.42 9.07
N ILE A 58 -6.05 3.65 10.27
CA ILE A 58 -6.87 3.76 11.50
C ILE A 58 -7.86 4.92 11.38
N ALA A 59 -7.39 6.07 10.94
CA ALA A 59 -8.24 7.25 10.74
C ALA A 59 -9.31 7.00 9.66
N SER A 60 -8.95 6.35 8.55
CA SER A 60 -9.87 6.00 7.46
C SER A 60 -10.96 5.04 7.93
N VAL A 61 -10.61 3.99 8.67
CA VAL A 61 -11.59 3.04 9.25
C VAL A 61 -12.55 3.77 10.20
N ALA A 62 -12.03 4.65 11.05
CA ALA A 62 -12.86 5.45 11.95
C ALA A 62 -13.81 6.39 11.17
N GLY A 63 -13.32 7.01 10.09
CA GLY A 63 -14.11 7.86 9.20
C GLY A 63 -15.24 7.10 8.49
N TYR A 64 -14.94 5.96 7.89
CA TYR A 64 -15.93 5.10 7.22
C TYR A 64 -17.01 4.60 8.19
N ARG A 65 -16.61 4.19 9.40
CA ARG A 65 -17.56 3.78 10.44
C ARG A 65 -18.51 4.91 10.83
N ARG A 66 -18.01 6.13 11.01
CA ARG A 66 -18.83 7.32 11.29
C ARG A 66 -19.76 7.66 10.13
N GLY A 67 -19.35 7.40 8.90
CA GLY A 67 -20.17 7.55 7.69
C GLY A 67 -21.18 6.40 7.47
N GLY A 68 -21.33 5.46 8.43
CA GLY A 68 -22.29 4.35 8.32
C GLY A 68 -21.84 3.21 7.41
N ILE A 69 -20.59 3.24 6.89
CA ILE A 69 -20.06 2.18 6.04
C ILE A 69 -19.50 1.06 6.92
N SER A 70 -20.12 -0.12 6.87
CA SER A 70 -19.69 -1.31 7.60
C SER A 70 -19.36 -2.44 6.62
N GLY A 71 -18.09 -2.63 6.34
CA GLY A 71 -17.61 -3.76 5.51
C GLY A 71 -16.66 -4.71 6.25
N LEU A 72 -16.40 -4.45 7.53
CA LEU A 72 -15.37 -5.16 8.29
C LEU A 72 -15.65 -6.66 8.42
N SER A 73 -16.90 -7.05 8.62
CA SER A 73 -17.29 -8.46 8.73
C SER A 73 -17.01 -9.26 7.44
N ARG A 74 -17.12 -8.61 6.27
CA ARG A 74 -16.79 -9.23 4.98
C ARG A 74 -15.27 -9.32 4.74
N ALA A 75 -14.50 -8.44 5.36
CA ALA A 75 -13.04 -8.42 5.23
C ALA A 75 -12.35 -9.44 6.14
N ILE A 76 -12.95 -9.84 7.27
CA ILE A 76 -12.34 -10.76 8.26
C ILE A 76 -11.77 -12.05 7.65
N PRO A 77 -12.47 -12.78 6.76
CA PRO A 77 -11.95 -14.02 6.21
C PRO A 77 -10.64 -13.87 5.42
N VAL A 78 -10.46 -12.71 4.77
CA VAL A 78 -9.26 -12.44 3.95
C VAL A 78 -8.13 -11.78 4.75
N LEU A 79 -8.41 -11.27 5.95
CA LEU A 79 -7.39 -10.66 6.80
C LEU A 79 -6.33 -11.67 7.25
N ILE A 80 -6.71 -12.89 7.58
CA ILE A 80 -5.76 -13.92 8.06
C ILE A 80 -4.67 -14.20 7.03
N PRO A 81 -4.98 -14.58 5.77
CA PRO A 81 -3.95 -14.82 4.77
C PRO A 81 -3.13 -13.56 4.46
N ILE A 82 -3.75 -12.36 4.47
CA ILE A 82 -3.03 -11.10 4.27
C ILE A 82 -2.01 -10.86 5.39
N ILE A 83 -2.40 -11.05 6.65
CA ILE A 83 -1.52 -10.84 7.80
C ILE A 83 -0.35 -11.82 7.74
N ILE A 84 -0.60 -13.10 7.52
CA ILE A 84 0.46 -14.10 7.40
C ILE A 84 1.39 -13.75 6.24
N GLY A 85 0.84 -13.46 5.07
CA GLY A 85 1.61 -13.03 3.90
C GLY A 85 2.44 -11.77 4.18
N SER A 86 1.88 -10.78 4.89
CA SER A 86 2.58 -9.54 5.17
C SER A 86 3.77 -9.73 6.13
N ILE A 87 3.68 -10.65 7.07
CA ILE A 87 4.81 -11.03 7.93
C ILE A 87 5.94 -11.62 7.06
N PHE A 88 5.62 -12.58 6.18
CA PHE A 88 6.61 -13.15 5.26
C PHE A 88 7.24 -12.09 4.36
N GLY A 89 6.43 -11.24 3.73
CA GLY A 89 6.91 -10.16 2.87
C GLY A 89 7.82 -9.17 3.61
N SER A 90 7.46 -8.83 4.84
CA SER A 90 8.27 -7.95 5.70
C SER A 90 9.61 -8.57 6.07
N LEU A 91 9.64 -9.86 6.41
CA LEU A 91 10.88 -10.60 6.69
C LEU A 91 11.79 -10.67 5.48
N VAL A 92 11.24 -10.98 4.30
CA VAL A 92 12.02 -11.02 3.06
C VAL A 92 12.62 -9.66 2.76
N VAL A 93 11.85 -8.59 2.83
CA VAL A 93 12.36 -7.26 2.49
C VAL A 93 13.38 -6.74 3.50
N SER A 94 13.25 -7.13 4.78
CA SER A 94 14.20 -6.73 5.81
C SER A 94 15.60 -7.34 5.62
N SER A 95 15.72 -8.41 4.84
CA SER A 95 17.00 -9.05 4.51
C SER A 95 17.65 -8.48 3.25
N LEU A 96 16.97 -7.57 2.51
CA LEU A 96 17.53 -6.94 1.32
C LEU A 96 18.46 -5.78 1.69
N THR A 97 19.43 -5.53 0.82
CA THR A 97 20.18 -4.26 0.84
C THR A 97 19.31 -3.13 0.27
N SER A 98 19.58 -1.88 0.64
CA SER A 98 18.86 -0.72 0.11
C SER A 98 18.90 -0.67 -1.41
N GLU A 99 20.05 -0.96 -2.03
CA GLU A 99 20.21 -0.99 -3.49
C GLU A 99 19.33 -2.07 -4.15
N SER A 100 19.31 -3.28 -3.58
CA SER A 100 18.44 -4.37 -4.07
C SER A 100 16.97 -4.04 -3.92
N PHE A 101 16.60 -3.44 -2.78
CA PHE A 101 15.24 -2.97 -2.55
C PHE A 101 14.82 -1.93 -3.58
N GLU A 102 15.63 -0.88 -3.80
CA GLU A 102 15.31 0.21 -4.73
C GLU A 102 15.16 -0.30 -6.17
N ARG A 103 16.02 -1.23 -6.59
CA ARG A 103 15.95 -1.85 -7.92
C ARG A 103 14.65 -2.65 -8.11
N VAL A 104 14.32 -3.52 -7.15
CA VAL A 104 13.10 -4.34 -7.20
C VAL A 104 11.86 -3.45 -7.08
N PHE A 105 11.89 -2.48 -6.17
CA PHE A 105 10.82 -1.51 -5.97
C PHE A 105 10.54 -0.73 -7.25
N GLY A 106 11.59 -0.18 -7.89
CA GLY A 106 11.45 0.57 -9.14
C GLY A 106 10.79 -0.24 -10.25
N VAL A 107 11.22 -1.49 -10.45
CA VAL A 107 10.63 -2.38 -11.47
C VAL A 107 9.15 -2.69 -11.16
N LEU A 108 8.82 -2.98 -9.89
CA LEU A 108 7.45 -3.29 -9.49
C LEU A 108 6.52 -2.07 -9.53
N MET A 109 7.07 -0.86 -9.42
CA MET A 109 6.28 0.35 -9.47
C MET A 109 5.80 0.73 -10.87
N LEU A 110 6.48 0.28 -11.93
CA LEU A 110 6.07 0.55 -13.31
C LEU A 110 4.65 0.02 -13.64
N PRO A 111 4.34 -1.28 -13.41
CA PRO A 111 2.99 -1.78 -13.65
C PRO A 111 1.94 -1.14 -12.73
N ILE A 112 2.30 -0.80 -11.48
CA ILE A 112 1.36 -0.14 -10.56
C ILE A 112 1.07 1.30 -11.00
N LEU A 113 2.09 2.02 -11.46
CA LEU A 113 1.90 3.35 -12.04
C LEU A 113 0.98 3.28 -13.27
N PHE A 114 1.21 2.32 -14.15
CA PHE A 114 0.34 2.11 -15.31
C PHE A 114 -1.11 1.80 -14.89
N LEU A 115 -1.30 0.95 -13.89
CA LEU A 115 -2.60 0.62 -13.33
C LEU A 115 -3.28 1.84 -12.67
N SER A 116 -2.50 2.71 -12.03
CA SER A 116 -3.00 3.95 -11.43
C SER A 116 -3.49 4.96 -12.47
N LEU A 117 -2.81 5.02 -13.63
CA LEU A 117 -3.21 5.89 -14.75
C LEU A 117 -4.43 5.36 -15.51
N ARG A 118 -4.63 4.05 -15.50
CA ARG A 118 -5.77 3.37 -16.12
C ARG A 118 -6.45 2.45 -15.11
N PRO A 119 -7.18 3.02 -14.14
CA PRO A 119 -7.84 2.21 -13.14
C PRO A 119 -8.82 1.23 -13.81
N PRO A 120 -8.82 -0.03 -13.39
CA PRO A 120 -9.73 -1.02 -13.94
C PRO A 120 -11.18 -0.59 -13.68
N LYS A 121 -12.02 -0.86 -14.63
CA LYS A 121 -13.46 -0.68 -14.43
C LYS A 121 -13.91 -1.75 -13.43
N VAL A 122 -14.40 -1.31 -12.29
CA VAL A 122 -15.01 -2.22 -11.31
C VAL A 122 -16.25 -2.82 -11.96
N SER A 123 -16.23 -4.14 -12.14
CA SER A 123 -17.38 -4.85 -12.68
C SER A 123 -18.44 -5.01 -11.58
N SER A 124 -19.71 -4.86 -11.94
CA SER A 124 -20.82 -5.19 -11.02
C SER A 124 -21.08 -6.69 -10.90
N VAL A 125 -20.28 -7.52 -11.57
CA VAL A 125 -20.39 -8.98 -11.51
C VAL A 125 -19.65 -9.46 -10.27
N GLU A 126 -20.36 -10.03 -9.31
CA GLU A 126 -19.73 -10.68 -8.15
C GLU A 126 -18.91 -11.89 -8.61
N ILE A 127 -17.59 -11.77 -8.55
CA ILE A 127 -16.69 -12.89 -8.80
C ILE A 127 -16.63 -13.75 -7.54
N THR A 128 -17.35 -14.86 -7.55
CA THR A 128 -17.27 -15.86 -6.47
C THR A 128 -16.05 -16.76 -6.70
N TRP A 129 -14.96 -16.42 -6.06
CA TRP A 129 -13.76 -17.25 -6.09
C TRP A 129 -13.94 -18.47 -5.17
N ARG A 130 -13.33 -19.58 -5.57
CA ARG A 130 -13.23 -20.73 -4.65
C ARG A 130 -12.44 -20.30 -3.40
N PRO A 131 -12.82 -20.74 -2.20
CA PRO A 131 -12.16 -20.33 -0.96
C PRO A 131 -10.63 -20.52 -0.99
N ALA A 132 -10.14 -21.61 -1.55
CA ALA A 132 -8.71 -21.88 -1.69
C ALA A 132 -8.00 -20.82 -2.56
N THR A 133 -8.60 -20.45 -3.70
CA THR A 133 -8.06 -19.43 -4.60
C THR A 133 -8.03 -18.06 -3.90
N THR A 134 -9.09 -17.73 -3.18
CA THR A 134 -9.16 -16.49 -2.38
C THR A 134 -8.01 -16.42 -1.39
N TYR A 135 -7.78 -17.47 -0.60
CA TYR A 135 -6.71 -17.47 0.39
C TYR A 135 -5.32 -17.35 -0.23
N VAL A 136 -5.06 -18.04 -1.36
CA VAL A 136 -3.77 -17.94 -2.07
C VAL A 136 -3.54 -16.54 -2.61
N VAL A 137 -4.55 -15.95 -3.27
CA VAL A 137 -4.44 -14.59 -3.83
C VAL A 137 -4.23 -13.57 -2.73
N PHE A 138 -5.01 -13.60 -1.66
CA PHE A 138 -4.87 -12.63 -0.57
C PHE A 138 -3.58 -12.84 0.24
N PHE A 139 -3.07 -14.06 0.34
CA PHE A 139 -1.75 -14.34 0.88
C PHE A 139 -0.64 -13.70 0.01
N ALA A 140 -0.70 -13.86 -1.31
CA ALA A 140 0.25 -13.23 -2.23
C ALA A 140 0.20 -11.70 -2.18
N ILE A 141 -1.01 -11.12 -2.12
CA ILE A 141 -1.21 -9.68 -1.89
C ILE A 141 -0.63 -9.27 -0.54
N GLY A 142 -0.78 -10.09 0.49
CA GLY A 142 -0.17 -9.88 1.80
C GLY A 142 1.36 -9.83 1.71
N ILE A 143 2.01 -10.78 1.02
CA ILE A 143 3.47 -10.77 0.81
C ILE A 143 3.90 -9.47 0.14
N TYR A 144 3.25 -9.09 -0.94
CA TYR A 144 3.55 -7.85 -1.64
C TYR A 144 3.37 -6.62 -0.72
N GLY A 145 2.24 -6.55 -0.01
CA GLY A 145 1.94 -5.46 0.91
C GLY A 145 2.92 -5.38 2.09
N GLY A 146 3.31 -6.53 2.63
CA GLY A 146 4.32 -6.63 3.68
C GLY A 146 5.72 -6.25 3.21
N ALA A 147 6.06 -6.50 1.95
CA ALA A 147 7.35 -6.13 1.38
C ALA A 147 7.42 -4.65 0.99
N PHE A 148 6.51 -4.19 0.15
CA PHE A 148 6.60 -2.92 -0.55
C PHE A 148 5.52 -1.91 -0.15
N GLN A 149 4.35 -2.37 0.25
CA GLN A 149 3.18 -1.58 0.65
C GLN A 149 2.61 -0.66 -0.43
N ALA A 150 3.46 -0.09 -1.28
CA ALA A 150 3.07 0.88 -2.29
C ALA A 150 2.11 0.27 -3.33
N GLY A 151 0.95 0.90 -3.57
CA GLY A 151 -0.03 0.45 -4.55
C GLY A 151 -0.87 -0.76 -4.14
N VAL A 152 -0.74 -1.28 -2.91
CA VAL A 152 -1.55 -2.42 -2.41
C VAL A 152 -3.05 -2.16 -2.55
N GLY A 153 -3.49 -0.93 -2.30
CA GLY A 153 -4.89 -0.56 -2.44
C GLY A 153 -5.41 -0.77 -3.86
N LEU A 154 -4.62 -0.42 -4.88
CA LEU A 154 -4.97 -0.66 -6.28
C LEU A 154 -5.07 -2.15 -6.61
N ILE A 155 -4.10 -2.95 -6.10
CA ILE A 155 -4.12 -4.40 -6.29
C ILE A 155 -5.35 -5.02 -5.61
N LEU A 156 -5.70 -4.56 -4.41
CA LEU A 156 -6.90 -5.01 -3.71
C LEU A 156 -8.18 -4.66 -4.47
N VAL A 157 -8.27 -3.44 -5.03
CA VAL A 157 -9.42 -3.06 -5.86
C VAL A 157 -9.54 -3.98 -7.07
N VAL A 158 -8.43 -4.31 -7.75
CA VAL A 158 -8.44 -5.25 -8.88
C VAL A 158 -8.83 -6.66 -8.45
N ALA A 159 -8.36 -7.13 -7.30
CA ALA A 159 -8.66 -8.48 -6.81
C ALA A 159 -10.10 -8.62 -6.30
N LEU A 160 -10.76 -7.52 -5.95
CA LEU A 160 -12.13 -7.50 -5.42
C LEU A 160 -13.16 -7.05 -6.46
N ALA A 161 -12.69 -6.57 -7.63
CA ALA A 161 -13.54 -6.14 -8.74
C ALA A 161 -14.00 -7.33 -9.59
#